data_5552ffb3a0e2ac1d77ab1e48d90b2ddd
#
_entry.id   5552ffb3a0e2ac1d77ab1e48d90b2ddd
#
_cell.length_a   1.000
_cell.length_b   1.000
_cell.length_c   1.000
_cell.angle_alpha   90.00
_cell.angle_beta   90.00
_cell.angle_gamma   90.00
#
_symmetry.space_group_name_H-M   'P 1'
#
loop_
_entity.id
_entity.type
_entity.pdbx_description
1 polymer ?
#
loop_
_entity_poly.entity_id
_entity_poly.type
_entity_poly.pdbx_seq_one_letter_code
_entity_poly.pdbx_strand_id
1 'polypeptide(L)'
;PRSTLFPYTTLFRSLRLRGMDELDGAFAEVGFPCVLKSQVLSGGRGKAGLIKVVKDAESAKATAKTLFESEHNVRMLLVEEAVDIDREIYLSITVDPVESKIMLIGCAEGGVEIEKLAATDPDKIVTVRVDIAEGLGGYHVNNLTYGMGLSGDLGKQVGAVVRGLYKTFRAYDAQLAEINPLFITKDGKAIAGDGKLIIDDNSVWRQPSYPLTRDYFDSEVEFEAAQEGIPYLQFNGDIALMCAGAGLTTTVFDLINDAGGHPATYVEFGGANYTKAVRTMELCLKTPSKVILVVTFGTIARADVMAQGLVEAIKAHQPKQPIVTCIRGTNEEEAFAILRDAGLEPLTNTEEAVQRAVDIAAGRA
;
A
#
# COMPACT_ATOMS: atom_id res chain seq x y z
N PRO A 1 22.25 10.04 2.00
CA PRO A 1 23.27 9.31 1.25
C PRO A 1 22.96 9.51 -0.22
N ARG A 2 23.91 10.07 -0.96
CA ARG A 2 23.79 10.19 -2.43
C ARG A 2 23.66 8.77 -2.97
N SER A 3 22.52 8.45 -3.60
CA SER A 3 22.26 7.09 -4.05
C SER A 3 23.20 6.70 -5.18
N THR A 4 24.07 5.74 -4.93
CA THR A 4 24.93 5.10 -5.95
C THR A 4 24.15 4.15 -6.87
N LEU A 5 22.80 4.11 -6.76
CA LEU A 5 21.95 3.17 -7.49
C LEU A 5 21.79 3.53 -8.98
N PHE A 6 21.98 4.79 -9.34
CA PHE A 6 21.87 5.28 -10.72
C PHE A 6 23.15 6.00 -11.18
N PRO A 7 24.27 5.26 -11.41
CA PRO A 7 25.57 5.88 -11.71
C PRO A 7 25.61 6.63 -13.04
N TYR A 8 24.61 6.49 -13.90
CA TYR A 8 24.56 7.07 -15.24
C TYR A 8 23.43 8.09 -15.44
N THR A 9 22.56 8.29 -14.45
CA THR A 9 21.60 9.39 -14.50
C THR A 9 22.31 10.66 -14.04
N THR A 10 22.22 11.72 -14.83
CA THR A 10 22.64 13.04 -14.37
C THR A 10 21.76 13.35 -13.14
N LEU A 11 22.39 13.33 -11.96
CA LEU A 11 21.68 13.67 -10.72
C LEU A 11 21.37 15.17 -10.81
N PHE A 12 20.11 15.51 -11.02
CA PHE A 12 19.67 16.87 -10.81
C PHE A 12 19.54 17.16 -9.32
N ARG A 13 19.66 18.43 -8.95
CA ARG A 13 19.66 18.83 -7.55
C ARG A 13 18.26 18.69 -6.98
N SER A 14 18.17 18.00 -5.86
CA SER A 14 16.93 17.77 -5.14
C SER A 14 17.17 17.80 -3.65
N LEU A 15 16.40 18.59 -2.92
CA LEU A 15 16.48 18.74 -1.48
C LEU A 15 15.13 18.52 -0.83
N ARG A 16 15.15 17.85 0.31
CA ARG A 16 13.96 17.57 1.11
C ARG A 16 13.78 18.67 2.17
N LEU A 17 12.55 19.20 2.28
CA LEU A 17 12.14 20.18 3.27
C LEU A 17 11.02 19.65 4.15
N ARG A 18 11.10 19.91 5.44
CA ARG A 18 10.05 19.59 6.42
C ARG A 18 9.35 20.82 7.00
N GLY A 19 9.86 22.00 6.73
CA GLY A 19 9.32 23.25 7.23
C GLY A 19 9.72 24.46 6.39
N MET A 20 9.07 25.57 6.67
CA MET A 20 9.32 26.85 5.98
C MET A 20 10.70 27.46 6.30
N ASP A 21 11.28 27.11 7.43
CA ASP A 21 12.59 27.56 7.90
C ASP A 21 13.76 26.99 7.08
N GLU A 22 13.57 25.86 6.41
CA GLU A 22 14.59 25.22 5.57
C GLU A 22 14.63 25.76 4.12
N LEU A 23 13.65 26.60 3.72
CA LEU A 23 13.46 27.02 2.33
C LEU A 23 14.63 27.82 1.76
N ASP A 24 15.14 28.82 2.51
CA ASP A 24 16.18 29.69 1.98
C ASP A 24 17.48 28.93 1.70
N GLY A 25 17.84 27.99 2.55
CA GLY A 25 18.98 27.11 2.33
C GLY A 25 18.81 26.20 1.08
N ALA A 26 17.61 25.66 0.88
CA ALA A 26 17.33 24.82 -0.28
C ALA A 26 17.38 25.62 -1.59
N PHE A 27 16.81 26.82 -1.62
CA PHE A 27 16.84 27.66 -2.81
C PHE A 27 18.27 28.15 -3.15
N ALA A 28 19.11 28.39 -2.15
CA ALA A 28 20.51 28.73 -2.38
C ALA A 28 21.30 27.59 -3.04
N GLU A 29 20.94 26.32 -2.73
CA GLU A 29 21.60 25.14 -3.30
C GLU A 29 21.02 24.74 -4.67
N VAL A 30 19.69 24.73 -4.81
CA VAL A 30 19.01 24.29 -6.03
C VAL A 30 19.01 25.37 -7.10
N GLY A 31 18.74 26.62 -6.72
CA GLY A 31 18.62 27.75 -7.64
C GLY A 31 17.21 27.87 -8.24
N PHE A 32 17.04 28.82 -9.18
CA PHE A 32 15.79 29.07 -9.88
C PHE A 32 15.97 29.02 -11.40
N PRO A 33 14.92 28.62 -12.16
CA PRO A 33 13.64 28.13 -11.69
C PRO A 33 13.77 26.74 -10.99
N CYS A 34 12.89 26.46 -10.02
CA CYS A 34 12.84 25.17 -9.36
C CYS A 34 11.40 24.62 -9.28
N VAL A 35 11.29 23.36 -8.88
CA VAL A 35 10.00 22.66 -8.74
C VAL A 35 9.80 22.29 -7.28
N LEU A 36 8.64 22.64 -6.73
CA LEU A 36 8.20 22.21 -5.41
C LEU A 36 7.26 20.99 -5.59
N LYS A 37 7.63 19.85 -5.02
CA LYS A 37 6.84 18.61 -5.09
C LYS A 37 6.42 18.17 -3.70
N SER A 38 5.12 18.18 -3.42
CA SER A 38 4.58 17.65 -2.17
C SER A 38 4.84 16.14 -2.06
N GLN A 39 5.28 15.70 -0.90
CA GLN A 39 5.49 14.30 -0.59
C GLN A 39 4.29 13.80 0.20
N VAL A 40 3.39 13.11 -0.49
CA VAL A 40 2.19 12.45 0.04
C VAL A 40 2.14 11.02 -0.45
N LEU A 41 1.48 10.13 0.27
CA LEU A 41 1.39 8.70 -0.08
C LEU A 41 0.47 8.44 -1.27
N SER A 42 -0.45 9.36 -1.57
CA SER A 42 -1.37 9.24 -2.71
C SER A 42 -0.69 9.51 -4.04
N GLY A 43 -1.10 8.79 -5.08
CA GLY A 43 -0.69 9.06 -6.46
C GLY A 43 -1.37 10.28 -7.07
N GLY A 44 -0.99 10.65 -8.31
CA GLY A 44 -1.66 11.72 -9.06
C GLY A 44 -1.36 13.15 -8.59
N ARG A 45 -0.23 13.37 -7.90
CA ARG A 45 0.19 14.67 -7.33
C ARG A 45 0.15 15.83 -8.33
N GLY A 46 0.53 15.59 -9.58
CA GLY A 46 0.47 16.61 -10.64
C GLY A 46 -0.95 17.11 -10.89
N LYS A 47 -1.93 16.19 -11.01
CA LYS A 47 -3.36 16.51 -11.22
C LYS A 47 -3.98 17.20 -10.00
N ALA A 48 -3.54 16.82 -8.80
CA ALA A 48 -3.97 17.44 -7.54
C ALA A 48 -3.34 18.83 -7.31
N GLY A 49 -2.50 19.32 -8.24
CA GLY A 49 -1.85 20.63 -8.10
C GLY A 49 -0.76 20.68 -7.02
N LEU A 50 -0.25 19.53 -6.59
CA LEU A 50 0.76 19.36 -5.55
C LEU A 50 2.20 19.43 -6.08
N ILE A 51 2.37 19.71 -7.38
CA ILE A 51 3.66 19.96 -8.05
C ILE A 51 3.59 21.35 -8.69
N LYS A 52 4.52 22.22 -8.32
CA LYS A 52 4.53 23.61 -8.77
C LYS A 52 5.92 24.06 -9.22
N VAL A 53 5.99 24.65 -10.41
CA VAL A 53 7.20 25.33 -10.89
C VAL A 53 7.20 26.76 -10.34
N VAL A 54 8.30 27.17 -9.75
CA VAL A 54 8.48 28.52 -9.18
C VAL A 54 9.73 29.18 -9.78
N LYS A 55 9.66 30.50 -9.99
CA LYS A 55 10.70 31.23 -10.75
C LYS A 55 11.64 32.04 -9.88
N ASP A 56 11.24 32.34 -8.67
CA ASP A 56 11.96 33.19 -7.70
C ASP A 56 11.61 32.82 -6.26
N ALA A 57 12.37 33.36 -5.32
CA ALA A 57 12.23 33.04 -3.90
C ALA A 57 10.91 33.50 -3.29
N GLU A 58 10.32 34.60 -3.76
CA GLU A 58 9.08 35.16 -3.22
C GLU A 58 7.90 34.21 -3.60
N SER A 59 7.77 33.92 -4.89
CA SER A 59 6.75 32.97 -5.40
C SER A 59 6.92 31.57 -4.80
N ALA A 60 8.17 31.16 -4.57
CA ALA A 60 8.47 29.86 -3.97
C ALA A 60 8.01 29.77 -2.50
N LYS A 61 8.26 30.80 -1.68
CA LYS A 61 7.79 30.86 -0.29
C LYS A 61 6.28 30.87 -0.19
N ALA A 62 5.61 31.67 -1.02
CA ALA A 62 4.14 31.71 -1.06
C ALA A 62 3.55 30.36 -1.46
N THR A 63 4.12 29.72 -2.49
CA THR A 63 3.68 28.40 -2.97
C THR A 63 3.95 27.32 -1.92
N ALA A 64 5.11 27.27 -1.29
CA ALA A 64 5.43 26.28 -0.26
C ALA A 64 4.46 26.37 0.91
N LYS A 65 4.14 27.60 1.37
CA LYS A 65 3.14 27.82 2.41
C LYS A 65 1.78 27.24 2.02
N THR A 66 1.29 27.54 0.80
CA THR A 66 0.02 27.02 0.30
C THR A 66 0.02 25.48 0.24
N LEU A 67 1.13 24.86 -0.16
CA LEU A 67 1.25 23.40 -0.20
C LEU A 67 1.24 22.77 1.20
N PHE A 68 1.95 23.33 2.17
CA PHE A 68 1.93 22.83 3.55
C PHE A 68 0.58 23.01 4.24
N GLU A 69 -0.17 24.08 3.90
CA GLU A 69 -1.50 24.38 4.46
C GLU A 69 -2.64 23.69 3.69
N SER A 70 -2.34 22.87 2.66
CA SER A 70 -3.36 22.20 1.85
C SER A 70 -4.07 21.08 2.63
N GLU A 71 -5.29 20.73 2.20
CA GLU A 71 -6.09 19.62 2.74
C GLU A 71 -5.44 18.25 2.59
N HIS A 72 -4.39 18.14 1.78
CA HIS A 72 -3.67 16.88 1.53
C HIS A 72 -2.65 16.49 2.61
N ASN A 73 -2.65 17.18 3.77
CA ASN A 73 -1.75 16.91 4.90
C ASN A 73 -0.27 16.79 4.48
N VAL A 74 0.20 17.74 3.69
CA VAL A 74 1.57 17.77 3.19
C VAL A 74 2.54 18.06 4.34
N ARG A 75 3.39 17.10 4.69
CA ARG A 75 4.38 17.22 5.77
C ARG A 75 5.80 17.43 5.26
N MET A 76 5.99 17.29 3.96
CA MET A 76 7.32 17.39 3.34
C MET A 76 7.20 17.84 1.89
N LEU A 77 8.14 18.69 1.46
CA LEU A 77 8.34 19.06 0.07
C LEU A 77 9.70 18.57 -0.43
N LEU A 78 9.79 18.24 -1.71
CA LEU A 78 11.06 18.22 -2.45
C LEU A 78 11.18 19.53 -3.23
N VAL A 79 12.36 20.16 -3.15
CA VAL A 79 12.76 21.28 -4.01
C VAL A 79 13.73 20.72 -5.03
N GLU A 80 13.39 20.78 -6.28
CA GLU A 80 14.17 20.21 -7.37
C GLU A 80 14.48 21.24 -8.44
N GLU A 81 15.65 21.14 -9.05
CA GLU A 81 16.00 22.02 -10.18
C GLU A 81 15.03 21.74 -11.34
N ALA A 82 14.60 22.81 -12.04
CA ALA A 82 13.73 22.66 -13.19
C ALA A 82 14.50 22.11 -14.39
N VAL A 83 13.89 21.12 -15.08
CA VAL A 83 14.47 20.45 -16.24
C VAL A 83 13.78 20.93 -17.50
N ASP A 84 14.54 21.21 -18.57
CA ASP A 84 14.00 21.53 -19.89
C ASP A 84 13.61 20.25 -20.63
N ILE A 85 12.34 19.84 -20.46
CA ILE A 85 11.80 18.56 -20.90
C ILE A 85 11.43 18.64 -22.39
N ASP A 86 11.89 17.64 -23.17
CA ASP A 86 11.44 17.38 -24.53
C ASP A 86 10.25 16.43 -24.54
N ARG A 87 10.38 15.27 -23.82
CA ARG A 87 9.33 14.27 -23.67
C ARG A 87 9.46 13.50 -22.37
N GLU A 88 8.40 12.81 -22.02
CA GLU A 88 8.31 11.98 -20.83
C GLU A 88 8.14 10.51 -21.23
N ILE A 89 8.76 9.60 -20.47
CA ILE A 89 8.72 8.15 -20.66
C ILE A 89 8.27 7.51 -19.36
N TYR A 90 7.50 6.42 -19.46
CA TYR A 90 7.14 5.57 -18.34
C TYR A 90 8.03 4.33 -18.28
N LEU A 91 8.53 3.99 -17.11
CA LEU A 91 9.24 2.75 -16.83
C LEU A 91 8.78 2.18 -15.50
N SER A 92 8.48 0.88 -15.45
CA SER A 92 8.28 0.17 -14.19
C SER A 92 8.76 -1.26 -14.24
N ILE A 93 8.95 -1.83 -13.06
CA ILE A 93 9.26 -3.24 -12.84
C ILE A 93 8.34 -3.74 -11.73
N THR A 94 7.63 -4.82 -12.01
CA THR A 94 6.71 -5.46 -11.08
C THR A 94 6.78 -6.98 -11.18
N VAL A 95 5.98 -7.68 -10.40
CA VAL A 95 5.83 -9.14 -10.47
C VAL A 95 4.63 -9.49 -11.33
N ASP A 96 4.79 -10.44 -12.23
CA ASP A 96 3.70 -11.11 -12.93
C ASP A 96 3.33 -12.37 -12.12
N PRO A 97 2.23 -12.36 -11.34
CA PRO A 97 1.89 -13.48 -10.46
C PRO A 97 1.40 -14.71 -11.24
N VAL A 98 0.88 -14.51 -12.47
CA VAL A 98 0.38 -15.60 -13.31
C VAL A 98 1.53 -16.42 -13.88
N GLU A 99 2.52 -15.73 -14.44
CA GLU A 99 3.70 -16.36 -15.04
C GLU A 99 4.83 -16.61 -14.01
N SER A 100 4.69 -16.12 -12.78
CA SER A 100 5.73 -16.14 -11.74
C SER A 100 7.06 -15.55 -12.23
N LYS A 101 6.99 -14.44 -12.94
CA LYS A 101 8.15 -13.75 -13.54
C LYS A 101 8.21 -12.29 -13.11
N ILE A 102 9.37 -11.70 -13.24
CA ILE A 102 9.52 -10.24 -13.14
C ILE A 102 9.12 -9.64 -14.47
N MET A 103 8.30 -8.60 -14.46
CA MET A 103 7.81 -7.92 -15.65
C MET A 103 8.38 -6.51 -15.72
N LEU A 104 9.10 -6.21 -16.80
CA LEU A 104 9.50 -4.87 -17.18
C LEU A 104 8.39 -4.27 -18.01
N ILE A 105 8.00 -3.04 -17.72
CA ILE A 105 6.98 -2.29 -18.46
C ILE A 105 7.58 -0.98 -18.89
N GLY A 106 7.40 -0.63 -20.16
CA GLY A 106 7.84 0.64 -20.72
C GLY A 106 6.80 1.24 -21.65
N CYS A 107 6.68 2.56 -21.64
CA CYS A 107 5.89 3.30 -22.59
C CYS A 107 6.64 4.57 -23.00
N ALA A 108 6.61 4.89 -24.29
CA ALA A 108 7.25 6.10 -24.84
C ALA A 108 6.49 7.39 -24.44
N GLU A 109 5.34 7.28 -23.80
CA GLU A 109 4.54 8.36 -23.22
C GLU A 109 4.58 8.23 -21.69
N GLY A 110 5.11 9.24 -21.00
CA GLY A 110 5.18 9.31 -19.56
C GLY A 110 4.20 10.32 -18.95
N GLY A 111 4.22 10.45 -17.61
CA GLY A 111 3.28 11.35 -16.91
C GLY A 111 1.82 10.88 -16.98
N VAL A 112 1.58 9.63 -17.37
CA VAL A 112 0.26 9.04 -17.64
C VAL A 112 -0.11 8.02 -16.54
N GLU A 113 -1.42 7.77 -16.42
CA GLU A 113 -1.93 6.64 -15.65
C GLU A 113 -1.84 5.40 -16.55
N ILE A 114 -0.85 4.56 -16.27
CA ILE A 114 -0.54 3.39 -17.13
C ILE A 114 -1.72 2.42 -17.24
N GLU A 115 -2.53 2.31 -16.18
CA GLU A 115 -3.71 1.46 -16.15
C GLU A 115 -4.78 1.94 -17.13
N LYS A 116 -4.96 3.26 -17.26
CA LYS A 116 -5.87 3.82 -18.26
C LYS A 116 -5.35 3.60 -19.67
N LEU A 117 -4.05 3.82 -19.87
CA LEU A 117 -3.42 3.58 -21.16
C LEU A 117 -3.53 2.11 -21.58
N ALA A 118 -3.35 1.18 -20.62
CA ALA A 118 -3.53 -0.26 -20.87
C ALA A 118 -4.96 -0.63 -21.32
N ALA A 119 -5.95 0.12 -20.85
CA ALA A 119 -7.34 -0.10 -21.25
C ALA A 119 -7.71 0.53 -22.61
N THR A 120 -7.07 1.65 -23.00
CA THR A 120 -7.42 2.40 -24.20
C THR A 120 -6.50 2.10 -25.39
N ASP A 121 -5.20 2.02 -25.15
CA ASP A 121 -4.15 1.87 -26.16
C ASP A 121 -3.06 0.86 -25.72
N PRO A 122 -3.40 -0.42 -25.51
CA PRO A 122 -2.47 -1.42 -24.97
C PRO A 122 -1.21 -1.61 -25.84
N ASP A 123 -1.30 -1.38 -27.14
CA ASP A 123 -0.19 -1.50 -28.09
C ASP A 123 0.96 -0.50 -27.84
N LYS A 124 0.72 0.57 -27.11
CA LYS A 124 1.75 1.54 -26.69
C LYS A 124 2.60 1.05 -25.53
N ILE A 125 2.16 0.01 -24.84
CA ILE A 125 2.82 -0.53 -23.67
C ILE A 125 3.67 -1.71 -24.07
N VAL A 126 4.96 -1.60 -23.84
CA VAL A 126 5.91 -2.69 -24.07
C VAL A 126 6.16 -3.44 -22.79
N THR A 127 5.93 -4.74 -22.79
CA THR A 127 6.18 -5.63 -21.66
C THR A 127 7.26 -6.66 -22.01
N VAL A 128 8.19 -6.87 -21.08
CA VAL A 128 9.22 -7.89 -21.21
C VAL A 128 9.32 -8.68 -19.91
N ARG A 129 9.17 -9.99 -20.01
CA ARG A 129 9.25 -10.90 -18.87
C ARG A 129 10.67 -11.39 -18.66
N VAL A 130 11.09 -11.40 -17.41
CA VAL A 130 12.42 -11.84 -16.97
C VAL A 130 12.25 -13.00 -16.00
N ASP A 131 12.88 -14.11 -16.30
CA ASP A 131 12.92 -15.24 -15.38
C ASP A 131 13.70 -14.89 -14.12
N ILE A 132 13.18 -15.25 -12.95
CA ILE A 132 13.78 -14.88 -11.65
C ILE A 132 15.14 -15.54 -11.46
N ALA A 133 15.32 -16.76 -11.96
CA ALA A 133 16.56 -17.51 -11.82
C ALA A 133 17.64 -17.04 -12.80
N GLU A 134 17.24 -16.68 -14.03
CA GLU A 134 18.18 -16.18 -15.06
C GLU A 134 18.56 -14.72 -14.83
N GLY A 135 17.63 -13.91 -14.32
CA GLY A 135 17.81 -12.49 -14.08
C GLY A 135 17.80 -11.65 -15.36
N LEU A 136 18.10 -10.36 -15.22
CA LEU A 136 18.03 -9.39 -16.32
C LEU A 136 19.21 -9.54 -17.28
N GLY A 137 18.95 -10.06 -18.46
CA GLY A 137 19.91 -10.10 -19.58
C GLY A 137 19.87 -8.84 -20.44
N GLY A 138 20.95 -8.63 -21.23
CA GLY A 138 21.02 -7.49 -22.16
C GLY A 138 19.91 -7.49 -23.21
N TYR A 139 19.47 -8.65 -23.66
CA TYR A 139 18.39 -8.78 -24.63
C TYR A 139 17.03 -8.34 -24.10
N HIS A 140 16.74 -8.55 -22.82
CA HIS A 140 15.52 -8.03 -22.20
C HIS A 140 15.46 -6.50 -22.27
N VAL A 141 16.58 -5.85 -21.93
CA VAL A 141 16.70 -4.38 -22.00
C VAL A 141 16.56 -3.88 -23.43
N ASN A 142 17.20 -4.55 -24.39
CA ASN A 142 17.10 -4.20 -25.80
C ASN A 142 15.67 -4.37 -26.33
N ASN A 143 15.00 -5.49 -25.99
CA ASN A 143 13.60 -5.72 -26.38
C ASN A 143 12.68 -4.62 -25.84
N LEU A 144 12.87 -4.20 -24.58
CA LEU A 144 12.09 -3.10 -24.02
C LEU A 144 12.36 -1.78 -24.74
N THR A 145 13.63 -1.38 -24.88
CA THR A 145 13.98 -0.08 -25.47
C THR A 145 13.60 -0.01 -26.94
N TYR A 146 13.85 -1.06 -27.73
CA TYR A 146 13.47 -1.10 -29.15
C TYR A 146 11.95 -1.16 -29.33
N GLY A 147 11.24 -1.90 -28.49
CA GLY A 147 9.78 -1.91 -28.47
C GLY A 147 9.20 -0.52 -28.26
N MET A 148 9.84 0.30 -27.42
CA MET A 148 9.48 1.70 -27.19
C MET A 148 9.95 2.65 -28.31
N GLY A 149 10.58 2.15 -29.38
CA GLY A 149 11.13 2.97 -30.46
C GLY A 149 12.41 3.73 -30.09
N LEU A 150 13.11 3.33 -29.02
CA LEU A 150 14.32 3.99 -28.54
C LEU A 150 15.58 3.28 -29.06
N SER A 151 16.48 4.07 -29.67
CA SER A 151 17.74 3.55 -30.25
C SER A 151 18.89 4.53 -30.01
N GLY A 152 20.09 4.15 -30.48
CA GLY A 152 21.28 5.00 -30.37
C GLY A 152 21.66 5.31 -28.94
N ASP A 153 22.08 6.52 -28.67
CA ASP A 153 22.55 6.95 -27.35
C ASP A 153 21.39 7.05 -26.35
N LEU A 154 20.21 7.47 -26.78
CA LEU A 154 19.03 7.51 -25.92
C LEU A 154 18.63 6.09 -25.47
N GLY A 155 18.60 5.12 -26.39
CA GLY A 155 18.33 3.73 -26.04
C GLY A 155 19.34 3.17 -25.04
N LYS A 156 20.63 3.54 -25.14
CA LYS A 156 21.67 3.15 -24.16
C LYS A 156 21.42 3.77 -22.78
N GLN A 157 21.08 5.06 -22.72
CA GLN A 157 20.79 5.76 -21.46
C GLN A 157 19.56 5.17 -20.77
N VAL A 158 18.45 5.01 -21.49
CA VAL A 158 17.23 4.38 -20.95
C VAL A 158 17.50 2.94 -20.54
N GLY A 159 18.27 2.19 -21.32
CA GLY A 159 18.68 0.85 -20.94
C GLY A 159 19.55 0.80 -19.67
N ALA A 160 20.37 1.82 -19.41
CA ALA A 160 21.10 1.94 -18.15
C ALA A 160 20.15 2.22 -16.97
N VAL A 161 19.14 3.06 -17.16
CA VAL A 161 18.08 3.33 -16.17
C VAL A 161 17.31 2.04 -15.84
N VAL A 162 16.90 1.26 -16.86
CA VAL A 162 16.21 -0.02 -16.66
C VAL A 162 17.05 -0.99 -15.82
N ARG A 163 18.35 -1.09 -16.10
CA ARG A 163 19.28 -1.92 -15.30
C ARG A 163 19.39 -1.44 -13.85
N GLY A 164 19.46 -0.12 -13.64
CA GLY A 164 19.46 0.48 -12.30
C GLY A 164 18.17 0.21 -11.56
N LEU A 165 17.03 0.38 -12.23
CA LEU A 165 15.70 0.12 -11.67
C LEU A 165 15.54 -1.36 -11.27
N TYR A 166 15.99 -2.30 -12.14
CA TYR A 166 15.98 -3.72 -11.84
C TYR A 166 16.87 -4.07 -10.63
N LYS A 167 18.07 -3.47 -10.56
CA LYS A 167 18.94 -3.64 -9.39
C LYS A 167 18.26 -3.14 -8.11
N THR A 168 17.60 -1.99 -8.15
CA THR A 168 16.81 -1.44 -7.04
C THR A 168 15.69 -2.38 -6.66
N PHE A 169 14.88 -2.81 -7.64
CA PHE A 169 13.79 -3.76 -7.43
C PHE A 169 14.23 -5.02 -6.67
N ARG A 170 15.34 -5.62 -7.10
CA ARG A 170 15.88 -6.84 -6.46
C ARG A 170 16.51 -6.57 -5.09
N ALA A 171 17.22 -5.45 -4.93
CA ALA A 171 17.96 -5.14 -3.70
C ALA A 171 17.04 -4.78 -2.53
N TYR A 172 15.86 -4.26 -2.82
CA TYR A 172 14.90 -3.81 -1.81
C TYR A 172 13.69 -4.74 -1.68
N ASP A 173 13.74 -5.93 -2.29
CA ASP A 173 12.60 -6.87 -2.28
C ASP A 173 11.29 -6.19 -2.70
N ALA A 174 11.34 -5.43 -3.79
CA ALA A 174 10.21 -4.62 -4.20
C ALA A 174 9.13 -5.45 -4.91
N GLN A 175 7.88 -5.07 -4.71
CA GLN A 175 6.73 -5.49 -5.52
C GLN A 175 6.55 -4.59 -6.74
N LEU A 176 6.95 -3.30 -6.61
CA LEU A 176 6.95 -2.32 -7.68
C LEU A 176 8.15 -1.39 -7.54
N ALA A 177 8.83 -1.16 -8.64
CA ALA A 177 9.77 -0.04 -8.80
C ALA A 177 9.40 0.70 -10.07
N GLU A 178 9.04 1.98 -9.96
CA GLU A 178 8.51 2.80 -11.05
C GLU A 178 9.27 4.11 -11.18
N ILE A 179 9.50 4.56 -12.39
CA ILE A 179 9.92 5.92 -12.75
C ILE A 179 8.83 6.50 -13.66
N ASN A 180 8.09 7.47 -13.15
CA ASN A 180 6.98 8.11 -13.88
C ASN A 180 6.83 9.58 -13.48
N PRO A 181 7.41 10.47 -14.28
CA PRO A 181 8.07 10.24 -15.57
C PRO A 181 9.59 10.04 -15.49
N LEU A 182 10.16 9.38 -16.49
CA LEU A 182 11.55 9.55 -16.90
C LEU A 182 11.58 10.67 -17.93
N PHE A 183 12.21 11.78 -17.60
CA PHE A 183 12.37 12.92 -18.51
C PHE A 183 13.43 12.67 -19.55
N ILE A 184 13.13 13.00 -20.79
CA ILE A 184 14.12 13.20 -21.83
C ILE A 184 14.24 14.68 -22.05
N THR A 185 15.43 15.22 -21.82
CA THR A 185 15.70 16.64 -21.96
C THR A 185 15.92 17.03 -23.42
N LYS A 186 15.82 18.31 -23.75
CA LYS A 186 16.10 18.82 -25.10
C LYS A 186 17.56 18.60 -25.54
N ASP A 187 18.49 18.49 -24.60
CA ASP A 187 19.89 18.11 -24.88
C ASP A 187 20.11 16.58 -24.94
N GLY A 188 19.04 15.79 -24.93
CA GLY A 188 19.06 14.35 -25.17
C GLY A 188 19.48 13.49 -23.96
N LYS A 189 19.36 14.01 -22.72
CA LYS A 189 19.66 13.26 -21.49
C LYS A 189 18.42 12.63 -20.90
N ALA A 190 18.58 11.43 -20.32
CA ALA A 190 17.53 10.76 -19.56
C ALA A 190 17.70 11.04 -18.06
N ILE A 191 16.67 11.62 -17.42
CA ILE A 191 16.67 12.03 -16.00
C ILE A 191 15.43 11.43 -15.32
N ALA A 192 15.61 10.67 -14.23
CA ALA A 192 14.51 10.20 -13.43
C ALA A 192 13.84 11.37 -12.72
N GLY A 193 12.62 11.71 -13.14
CA GLY A 193 11.88 12.85 -12.61
C GLY A 193 11.09 12.54 -11.35
N ASP A 194 10.61 11.32 -11.24
CA ASP A 194 9.92 10.81 -10.05
C ASP A 194 10.15 9.31 -9.91
N GLY A 195 10.13 8.79 -8.70
CA GLY A 195 10.32 7.38 -8.43
C GLY A 195 9.35 6.88 -7.35
N LYS A 196 8.76 5.72 -7.59
CA LYS A 196 7.93 5.01 -6.63
C LYS A 196 8.51 3.63 -6.39
N LEU A 197 8.70 3.28 -5.12
CA LEU A 197 9.16 1.96 -4.70
C LEU A 197 8.17 1.40 -3.67
N ILE A 198 7.63 0.22 -3.94
CA ILE A 198 6.82 -0.54 -2.99
C ILE A 198 7.63 -1.78 -2.61
N ILE A 199 8.02 -1.84 -1.35
CA ILE A 199 8.73 -2.98 -0.77
C ILE A 199 7.69 -4.03 -0.36
N ASP A 200 8.01 -5.31 -0.54
CA ASP A 200 7.16 -6.40 -0.06
C ASP A 200 7.12 -6.40 1.46
N ASP A 201 5.93 -6.30 2.05
CA ASP A 201 5.72 -6.27 3.50
C ASP A 201 6.29 -7.52 4.18
N ASN A 202 6.29 -8.67 3.50
CA ASN A 202 6.91 -9.90 4.00
C ASN A 202 8.45 -9.84 4.05
N SER A 203 9.04 -8.83 3.42
CA SER A 203 10.49 -8.64 3.34
C SER A 203 11.00 -7.48 4.19
N VAL A 204 10.13 -6.71 4.85
CA VAL A 204 10.50 -5.52 5.65
C VAL A 204 11.53 -5.86 6.74
N TRP A 205 11.49 -7.05 7.31
CA TRP A 205 12.48 -7.51 8.28
C TRP A 205 13.92 -7.54 7.75
N ARG A 206 14.12 -7.64 6.43
CA ARG A 206 15.42 -7.56 5.74
C ARG A 206 15.80 -6.14 5.32
N GLN A 207 14.87 -5.19 5.46
CA GLN A 207 15.01 -3.81 5.00
C GLN A 207 14.97 -2.81 6.17
N PRO A 208 15.89 -2.90 7.16
CA PRO A 208 15.82 -2.12 8.40
C PRO A 208 15.92 -0.60 8.20
N SER A 209 16.40 -0.17 7.03
CA SER A 209 16.43 1.26 6.66
C SER A 209 15.07 1.85 6.29
N TYR A 210 14.06 1.00 6.12
CA TYR A 210 12.70 1.37 5.71
C TYR A 210 11.68 0.72 6.65
N PRO A 211 11.68 1.08 7.95
CA PRO A 211 10.71 0.52 8.89
C PRO A 211 9.32 1.03 8.54
N LEU A 212 8.30 0.22 8.84
CA LEU A 212 6.92 0.69 8.82
C LEU A 212 6.76 1.80 9.87
N THR A 213 6.35 2.97 9.42
CA THR A 213 6.08 4.12 10.29
C THR A 213 4.61 4.45 10.30
N ARG A 214 4.16 5.19 11.31
CA ARG A 214 2.76 5.61 11.45
C ARG A 214 2.18 6.27 10.20
N ASP A 215 3.01 6.95 9.42
CA ASP A 215 2.58 7.68 8.21
C ASP A 215 2.06 6.78 7.08
N TYR A 216 2.30 5.46 7.14
CA TYR A 216 1.80 4.49 6.17
C TYR A 216 0.38 3.98 6.48
N PHE A 217 -0.22 4.38 7.59
CA PHE A 217 -1.51 3.85 8.06
C PHE A 217 -2.53 4.97 8.21
N ASP A 218 -3.79 4.67 7.90
CA ASP A 218 -4.89 5.63 8.02
C ASP A 218 -5.30 5.84 9.47
N SER A 219 -5.17 4.80 10.32
CA SER A 219 -5.51 4.88 11.74
C SER A 219 -4.37 4.45 12.66
N GLU A 220 -4.41 4.92 13.92
CA GLU A 220 -3.48 4.51 14.98
C GLU A 220 -3.61 3.01 15.28
N VAL A 221 -4.84 2.50 15.24
CA VAL A 221 -5.13 1.09 15.53
C VAL A 221 -4.54 0.17 14.46
N GLU A 222 -4.59 0.56 13.19
CA GLU A 222 -3.96 -0.19 12.09
C GLU A 222 -2.44 -0.24 12.26
N PHE A 223 -1.82 0.89 12.61
CA PHE A 223 -0.39 0.93 12.87
C PHE A 223 0.00 0.03 14.05
N GLU A 224 -0.74 0.10 15.16
CA GLU A 224 -0.51 -0.72 16.35
C GLU A 224 -0.66 -2.23 16.03
N ALA A 225 -1.71 -2.61 15.28
CA ALA A 225 -1.93 -3.98 14.82
C ALA A 225 -0.78 -4.49 13.94
N ALA A 226 -0.32 -3.65 13.00
CA ALA A 226 0.77 -3.98 12.10
C ALA A 226 2.11 -4.23 12.84
N GLN A 227 2.39 -3.46 13.91
CA GLN A 227 3.59 -3.68 14.75
C GLN A 227 3.61 -5.07 15.40
N GLU A 228 2.43 -5.68 15.60
CA GLU A 228 2.26 -7.00 16.20
C GLU A 228 2.00 -8.11 15.17
N GLY A 229 2.00 -7.76 13.88
CA GLY A 229 1.69 -8.70 12.80
C GLY A 229 0.26 -9.24 12.86
N ILE A 230 -0.70 -8.41 13.28
CA ILE A 230 -2.13 -8.69 13.27
C ILE A 230 -2.73 -7.99 12.04
N PRO A 231 -3.27 -8.75 11.05
CA PRO A 231 -3.99 -8.15 9.94
C PRO A 231 -5.23 -7.40 10.44
N TYR A 232 -5.26 -6.09 10.25
CA TYR A 232 -6.32 -5.21 10.72
C TYR A 232 -6.55 -4.08 9.74
N LEU A 233 -7.83 -3.83 9.39
CA LEU A 233 -8.25 -2.67 8.62
C LEU A 233 -9.44 -2.02 9.33
N GLN A 234 -9.47 -0.69 9.32
CA GLN A 234 -10.55 0.11 9.90
C GLN A 234 -11.44 0.69 8.80
N PHE A 235 -12.75 0.64 9.01
CA PHE A 235 -13.76 1.18 8.11
C PHE A 235 -14.77 2.06 8.89
N ASN A 236 -15.65 2.75 8.16
CA ASN A 236 -16.67 3.64 8.72
C ASN A 236 -18.02 2.93 8.96
N GLY A 237 -17.99 1.65 9.34
CA GLY A 237 -19.19 0.88 9.64
C GLY A 237 -19.51 0.77 11.12
N ASP A 238 -20.39 -0.15 11.45
CA ASP A 238 -20.88 -0.40 12.82
C ASP A 238 -20.87 -1.87 13.24
N ILE A 239 -20.38 -2.77 12.37
CA ILE A 239 -20.19 -4.20 12.64
C ILE A 239 -18.70 -4.50 12.74
N ALA A 240 -18.21 -4.78 13.94
CA ALA A 240 -16.82 -5.20 14.12
C ALA A 240 -16.67 -6.67 13.71
N LEU A 241 -15.89 -6.96 12.69
CA LEU A 241 -15.65 -8.30 12.18
C LEU A 241 -14.33 -8.86 12.71
N MET A 242 -14.40 -9.97 13.43
CA MET A 242 -13.28 -10.81 13.84
C MET A 242 -13.39 -12.18 13.16
N CYS A 243 -12.44 -12.53 12.33
CA CYS A 243 -12.54 -13.73 11.50
C CYS A 243 -11.22 -14.50 11.46
N ALA A 244 -11.24 -15.71 10.94
CA ALA A 244 -10.06 -16.56 10.84
C ALA A 244 -9.73 -16.90 9.39
N GLY A 245 -8.61 -16.37 8.91
CA GLY A 245 -8.11 -16.59 7.54
C GLY A 245 -8.69 -15.63 6.52
N ALA A 246 -7.81 -15.11 5.65
CA ALA A 246 -8.11 -14.03 4.71
C ALA A 246 -9.31 -14.31 3.79
N GLY A 247 -9.41 -15.50 3.22
CA GLY A 247 -10.50 -15.86 2.32
C GLY A 247 -11.88 -15.85 3.00
N LEU A 248 -11.98 -16.43 4.22
CA LEU A 248 -13.22 -16.39 4.99
C LEU A 248 -13.56 -14.96 5.40
N THR A 249 -12.59 -14.21 5.88
CA THR A 249 -12.80 -12.81 6.32
C THR A 249 -13.33 -11.94 5.19
N THR A 250 -12.74 -12.06 3.99
CA THR A 250 -13.21 -11.35 2.79
C THR A 250 -14.63 -11.75 2.41
N THR A 251 -14.93 -13.06 2.43
CA THR A 251 -16.28 -13.56 2.13
C THR A 251 -17.31 -13.03 3.13
N VAL A 252 -17.00 -13.06 4.44
CA VAL A 252 -17.93 -12.55 5.48
C VAL A 252 -18.09 -11.04 5.36
N PHE A 253 -17.03 -10.32 5.03
CA PHE A 253 -17.08 -8.88 4.74
C PHE A 253 -18.06 -8.57 3.60
N ASP A 254 -17.98 -9.31 2.50
CA ASP A 254 -18.89 -9.16 1.36
C ASP A 254 -20.35 -9.53 1.75
N LEU A 255 -20.55 -10.62 2.48
CA LEU A 255 -21.88 -11.02 2.98
C LEU A 255 -22.52 -9.96 3.88
N ILE A 256 -21.74 -9.26 4.72
CA ILE A 256 -22.23 -8.14 5.52
C ILE A 256 -22.75 -7.01 4.62
N ASN A 257 -21.97 -6.64 3.59
CA ASN A 257 -22.37 -5.60 2.65
C ASN A 257 -23.61 -6.00 1.84
N ASP A 258 -23.67 -7.24 1.35
CA ASP A 258 -24.81 -7.79 0.59
C ASP A 258 -26.09 -7.82 1.44
N ALA A 259 -25.98 -8.07 2.74
CA ALA A 259 -27.09 -8.01 3.69
C ALA A 259 -27.48 -6.56 4.09
N GLY A 260 -26.82 -5.55 3.53
CA GLY A 260 -27.04 -4.12 3.79
C GLY A 260 -26.45 -3.63 5.12
N GLY A 261 -25.50 -4.36 5.69
CA GLY A 261 -24.70 -3.93 6.84
C GLY A 261 -23.43 -3.20 6.43
N HIS A 262 -22.69 -2.67 7.41
CA HIS A 262 -21.46 -1.93 7.17
C HIS A 262 -20.36 -2.39 8.14
N PRO A 263 -19.29 -3.06 7.64
CA PRO A 263 -18.17 -3.44 8.49
C PRO A 263 -17.44 -2.23 9.09
N ALA A 264 -17.14 -2.30 10.38
CA ALA A 264 -16.30 -1.33 11.08
C ALA A 264 -14.84 -1.75 11.10
N THR A 265 -14.58 -3.06 11.16
CA THR A 265 -13.24 -3.62 11.16
C THR A 265 -13.16 -4.85 10.26
N TYR A 266 -11.99 -5.10 9.73
CA TYR A 266 -11.52 -6.38 9.22
C TYR A 266 -10.37 -6.80 10.11
N VAL A 267 -10.51 -7.86 10.89
CA VAL A 267 -9.42 -8.34 11.74
C VAL A 267 -9.33 -9.86 11.71
N GLU A 268 -8.12 -10.36 11.52
CA GLU A 268 -7.84 -11.79 11.55
C GLU A 268 -7.28 -12.23 12.89
N PHE A 269 -7.93 -13.22 13.54
CA PHE A 269 -7.41 -13.82 14.76
C PHE A 269 -7.21 -15.35 14.68
N GLY A 270 -7.45 -15.91 13.53
CA GLY A 270 -7.23 -17.34 13.22
C GLY A 270 -5.81 -17.66 12.73
N GLY A 271 -5.57 -18.91 12.37
CA GLY A 271 -4.28 -19.37 11.88
C GLY A 271 -3.16 -19.13 12.91
N ALA A 272 -2.11 -18.44 12.51
CA ALA A 272 -0.99 -18.10 13.39
C ALA A 272 -1.36 -17.13 14.52
N ASN A 273 -2.48 -16.40 14.39
CA ASN A 273 -2.91 -15.37 15.35
C ASN A 273 -3.99 -15.83 16.34
N TYR A 274 -4.46 -17.08 16.29
CA TYR A 274 -5.55 -17.56 17.16
C TYR A 274 -5.21 -17.44 18.66
N THR A 275 -3.92 -17.57 19.04
CA THR A 275 -3.44 -17.39 20.41
C THR A 275 -3.47 -15.93 20.87
N LYS A 276 -3.65 -14.99 19.97
CA LYS A 276 -3.69 -13.55 20.25
C LYS A 276 -5.13 -13.02 20.39
N ALA A 277 -6.13 -13.88 20.61
CA ALA A 277 -7.55 -13.49 20.65
C ALA A 277 -7.82 -12.33 21.62
N VAL A 278 -7.20 -12.30 22.80
CA VAL A 278 -7.33 -11.23 23.78
C VAL A 278 -6.87 -9.90 23.18
N ARG A 279 -5.69 -9.90 22.56
CA ARG A 279 -5.14 -8.68 21.94
C ARG A 279 -5.93 -8.25 20.71
N THR A 280 -6.40 -9.18 19.91
CA THR A 280 -7.24 -8.91 18.74
C THR A 280 -8.56 -8.26 19.13
N MET A 281 -9.20 -8.74 20.21
CA MET A 281 -10.41 -8.13 20.78
C MET A 281 -10.14 -6.71 21.27
N GLU A 282 -9.01 -6.48 21.94
CA GLU A 282 -8.64 -5.13 22.40
C GLU A 282 -8.53 -4.16 21.23
N LEU A 283 -7.85 -4.55 20.14
CA LEU A 283 -7.73 -3.73 18.93
C LEU A 283 -9.12 -3.49 18.29
N CYS A 284 -9.95 -4.53 18.22
CA CYS A 284 -11.30 -4.46 17.68
C CYS A 284 -12.16 -3.43 18.45
N LEU A 285 -12.05 -3.40 19.76
CA LEU A 285 -12.79 -2.48 20.64
C LEU A 285 -12.34 -1.01 20.56
N LYS A 286 -11.16 -0.75 19.98
CA LYS A 286 -10.71 0.63 19.72
C LYS A 286 -11.47 1.31 18.58
N THR A 287 -12.12 0.52 17.71
CA THR A 287 -12.98 1.04 16.65
C THR A 287 -14.45 0.98 17.10
N PRO A 288 -15.19 2.10 17.06
CA PRO A 288 -16.60 2.13 17.43
C PRO A 288 -17.43 1.12 16.62
N SER A 289 -18.24 0.31 17.32
CA SER A 289 -19.14 -0.66 16.70
C SER A 289 -20.36 -0.89 17.58
N LYS A 290 -21.45 -1.39 16.98
CA LYS A 290 -22.69 -1.75 17.68
C LYS A 290 -22.77 -3.24 18.02
N VAL A 291 -22.06 -4.07 17.26
CA VAL A 291 -22.03 -5.53 17.40
C VAL A 291 -20.65 -6.05 17.00
N ILE A 292 -20.25 -7.16 17.59
CA ILE A 292 -19.03 -7.91 17.20
C ILE A 292 -19.48 -9.23 16.57
N LEU A 293 -19.11 -9.45 15.32
CA LEU A 293 -19.34 -10.70 14.59
C LEU A 293 -18.05 -11.51 14.55
N VAL A 294 -18.09 -12.72 15.09
CA VAL A 294 -16.96 -13.64 15.13
C VAL A 294 -17.26 -14.86 14.28
N VAL A 295 -16.54 -15.03 13.17
CA VAL A 295 -16.73 -16.17 12.26
C VAL A 295 -15.40 -16.88 12.05
N THR A 296 -15.36 -18.18 12.35
CA THR A 296 -14.14 -18.99 12.15
C THR A 296 -14.48 -20.40 11.67
N PHE A 297 -13.59 -20.92 10.83
CA PHE A 297 -13.57 -22.35 10.44
C PHE A 297 -12.24 -22.95 10.86
N GLY A 298 -12.25 -23.61 12.02
CA GLY A 298 -11.08 -24.27 12.60
C GLY A 298 -10.72 -25.53 11.80
N THR A 299 -9.56 -25.52 11.19
CA THR A 299 -8.93 -26.71 10.58
C THR A 299 -7.70 -27.12 11.38
N ILE A 300 -6.55 -26.52 11.12
CA ILE A 300 -5.32 -26.69 11.90
C ILE A 300 -5.46 -26.00 13.27
N ALA A 301 -5.96 -24.74 13.30
CA ALA A 301 -6.39 -24.07 14.52
C ALA A 301 -7.78 -24.60 14.89
N ARG A 302 -7.89 -25.43 15.93
CA ARG A 302 -9.14 -26.11 16.32
C ARG A 302 -10.18 -25.11 16.83
N ALA A 303 -11.44 -25.42 16.58
CA ALA A 303 -12.59 -24.58 16.97
C ALA A 303 -12.70 -24.39 18.48
N ASP A 304 -12.44 -25.43 19.29
CA ASP A 304 -12.45 -25.35 20.74
C ASP A 304 -11.39 -24.38 21.30
N VAL A 305 -10.19 -24.35 20.70
CA VAL A 305 -9.12 -23.40 21.09
C VAL A 305 -9.51 -21.97 20.72
N MET A 306 -10.16 -21.77 19.58
CA MET A 306 -10.64 -20.45 19.17
C MET A 306 -11.79 -19.95 20.05
N ALA A 307 -12.73 -20.83 20.40
CA ALA A 307 -13.79 -20.52 21.33
C ALA A 307 -13.26 -20.16 22.73
N GLN A 308 -12.29 -20.93 23.24
CA GLN A 308 -11.63 -20.62 24.50
C GLN A 308 -10.93 -19.25 24.47
N GLY A 309 -10.18 -18.97 23.39
CA GLY A 309 -9.54 -17.66 23.21
C GLY A 309 -10.52 -16.51 23.19
N LEU A 310 -11.67 -16.67 22.52
CA LEU A 310 -12.74 -15.67 22.50
C LEU A 310 -13.31 -15.44 23.90
N VAL A 311 -13.59 -16.52 24.64
CA VAL A 311 -14.12 -16.42 26.02
C VAL A 311 -13.12 -15.73 26.95
N GLU A 312 -11.82 -16.00 26.81
CA GLU A 312 -10.75 -15.31 27.55
C GLU A 312 -10.72 -13.83 27.21
N ALA A 313 -10.86 -13.48 25.93
CA ALA A 313 -10.91 -12.09 25.47
C ALA A 313 -12.12 -11.35 26.04
N ILE A 314 -13.30 -11.98 26.04
CA ILE A 314 -14.51 -11.42 26.65
C ILE A 314 -14.35 -11.18 28.15
N LYS A 315 -13.76 -12.13 28.87
CA LYS A 315 -13.48 -11.97 30.30
C LYS A 315 -12.50 -10.83 30.60
N ALA A 316 -11.48 -10.68 29.74
CA ALA A 316 -10.46 -9.66 29.92
C ALA A 316 -10.99 -8.24 29.62
N HIS A 317 -11.77 -8.08 28.57
CA HIS A 317 -12.16 -6.76 28.06
C HIS A 317 -13.61 -6.36 28.36
N GLN A 318 -14.49 -7.33 28.70
CA GLN A 318 -15.90 -7.12 29.03
C GLN A 318 -16.61 -6.20 28.00
N PRO A 319 -16.60 -6.57 26.70
CA PRO A 319 -17.23 -5.76 25.67
C PRO A 319 -18.70 -5.50 25.97
N LYS A 320 -19.16 -4.27 25.72
CA LYS A 320 -20.56 -3.89 25.90
C LYS A 320 -21.43 -4.26 24.72
N GLN A 321 -20.80 -4.46 23.57
CA GLN A 321 -21.47 -4.83 22.33
C GLN A 321 -21.95 -6.29 22.40
N PRO A 322 -23.15 -6.60 21.88
CA PRO A 322 -23.55 -7.98 21.61
C PRO A 322 -22.51 -8.70 20.75
N ILE A 323 -22.30 -9.98 21.02
CA ILE A 323 -21.37 -10.81 20.25
C ILE A 323 -22.18 -11.90 19.55
N VAL A 324 -22.05 -11.97 18.25
CA VAL A 324 -22.60 -13.04 17.40
C VAL A 324 -21.48 -13.97 17.01
N THR A 325 -21.66 -15.30 17.20
CA THR A 325 -20.61 -16.29 16.96
C THR A 325 -21.02 -17.36 15.96
N CYS A 326 -20.12 -17.68 15.03
CA CYS A 326 -20.18 -18.85 14.16
C CYS A 326 -18.79 -19.49 14.10
N ILE A 327 -18.46 -20.31 15.09
CA ILE A 327 -17.17 -20.98 15.24
C ILE A 327 -17.38 -22.47 14.92
N ARG A 328 -16.84 -22.92 13.81
CA ARG A 328 -17.03 -24.26 13.25
C ARG A 328 -15.69 -24.96 13.01
N GLY A 329 -15.74 -26.26 12.74
CA GLY A 329 -14.61 -27.06 12.29
C GLY A 329 -14.18 -28.13 13.30
N THR A 330 -12.88 -28.43 13.37
CA THR A 330 -12.34 -29.46 14.24
C THR A 330 -12.66 -29.18 15.71
N ASN A 331 -13.29 -30.14 16.41
CA ASN A 331 -13.78 -30.02 17.79
C ASN A 331 -14.88 -28.96 17.97
N GLU A 332 -15.80 -28.86 17.01
CA GLU A 332 -16.88 -27.86 17.08
C GLU A 332 -17.89 -28.10 18.21
N GLU A 333 -18.14 -29.37 18.59
CA GLU A 333 -19.04 -29.68 19.71
C GLU A 333 -18.51 -29.16 21.05
N GLU A 334 -17.18 -29.32 21.27
CA GLU A 334 -16.51 -28.75 22.44
C GLU A 334 -16.51 -27.20 22.37
N ALA A 335 -16.31 -26.63 21.19
CA ALA A 335 -16.43 -25.18 21.00
C ALA A 335 -17.83 -24.67 21.35
N PHE A 336 -18.88 -25.36 20.94
CA PHE A 336 -20.26 -25.00 21.26
C PHE A 336 -20.53 -25.10 22.77
N ALA A 337 -19.99 -26.11 23.45
CA ALA A 337 -20.10 -26.21 24.90
C ALA A 337 -19.43 -25.02 25.60
N ILE A 338 -18.19 -24.67 25.20
CA ILE A 338 -17.45 -23.53 25.74
C ILE A 338 -18.21 -22.21 25.54
N LEU A 339 -18.79 -22.00 24.34
CA LEU A 339 -19.52 -20.77 24.05
C LEU A 339 -20.84 -20.68 24.86
N ARG A 340 -21.60 -21.78 24.96
CA ARG A 340 -22.84 -21.83 25.78
C ARG A 340 -22.57 -21.59 27.26
N ASP A 341 -21.50 -22.17 27.80
CA ASP A 341 -21.08 -21.96 29.20
C ASP A 341 -20.69 -20.50 29.47
N ALA A 342 -20.25 -19.79 28.44
CA ALA A 342 -19.97 -18.36 28.50
C ALA A 342 -21.18 -17.45 28.21
N GLY A 343 -22.38 -18.04 28.00
CA GLY A 343 -23.60 -17.31 27.72
C GLY A 343 -23.75 -16.84 26.28
N LEU A 344 -22.97 -17.42 25.36
CA LEU A 344 -23.04 -17.12 23.92
C LEU A 344 -23.84 -18.22 23.19
N GLU A 345 -24.62 -17.81 22.19
CA GLU A 345 -25.32 -18.72 21.30
C GLU A 345 -24.42 -19.08 20.10
N PRO A 346 -23.97 -20.34 19.95
CA PRO A 346 -23.19 -20.74 18.80
C PRO A 346 -24.11 -20.95 17.58
N LEU A 347 -23.97 -20.12 16.57
CA LEU A 347 -24.62 -20.32 15.28
C LEU A 347 -23.78 -21.27 14.39
N THR A 348 -24.47 -22.01 13.53
CA THR A 348 -23.85 -23.02 12.65
C THR A 348 -23.86 -22.61 11.16
N ASN A 349 -24.56 -21.53 10.83
CA ASN A 349 -24.65 -20.98 9.49
C ASN A 349 -24.07 -19.56 9.46
N THR A 350 -23.14 -19.32 8.55
CA THR A 350 -22.46 -18.02 8.42
C THR A 350 -23.39 -16.91 7.98
N GLU A 351 -24.28 -17.20 7.02
CA GLU A 351 -25.24 -16.21 6.51
C GLU A 351 -26.25 -15.80 7.59
N GLU A 352 -26.70 -16.76 8.43
CA GLU A 352 -27.54 -16.48 9.59
C GLU A 352 -26.82 -15.61 10.61
N ALA A 353 -25.55 -15.89 10.90
CA ALA A 353 -24.74 -15.07 11.80
C ALA A 353 -24.55 -13.66 11.26
N VAL A 354 -24.29 -13.51 9.98
CA VAL A 354 -24.20 -12.20 9.30
C VAL A 354 -25.53 -11.46 9.41
N GLN A 355 -26.65 -12.09 9.05
CA GLN A 355 -27.95 -11.45 9.09
C GLN A 355 -28.29 -10.99 10.51
N ARG A 356 -28.03 -11.81 11.52
CA ARG A 356 -28.24 -11.45 12.93
C ARG A 356 -27.39 -10.25 13.35
N ALA A 357 -26.13 -10.19 12.96
CA ALA A 357 -25.26 -9.06 13.23
C ALA A 357 -25.77 -7.78 12.56
N VAL A 358 -26.21 -7.86 11.31
CA VAL A 358 -26.81 -6.75 10.56
C VAL A 358 -28.10 -6.27 11.24
N ASP A 359 -28.97 -7.18 11.72
CA ASP A 359 -30.21 -6.82 12.39
C ASP A 359 -29.95 -6.13 13.73
N ILE A 360 -28.97 -6.60 14.51
CA ILE A 360 -28.53 -5.94 15.75
C ILE A 360 -28.00 -4.53 15.45
N ALA A 361 -27.10 -4.39 14.45
CA ALA A 361 -26.53 -3.09 14.10
C ALA A 361 -27.60 -2.10 13.64
N ALA A 362 -28.63 -2.58 12.96
CA ALA A 362 -29.79 -1.80 12.51
C ALA A 362 -30.86 -1.57 13.60
N GLY A 363 -30.69 -2.13 14.80
CA GLY A 363 -31.67 -2.02 15.89
C GLY A 363 -32.97 -2.80 15.65
N ARG A 364 -32.91 -3.90 14.86
CA ARG A 364 -34.05 -4.77 14.54
C ARG A 364 -34.07 -6.07 15.35
N ALA A 365 -33.08 -6.31 16.19
CA ALA A 365 -32.96 -7.53 17.02
C ALA A 365 -33.07 -7.20 18.51
#